data_10bf9a526317a7fbe4696d2199bfed08
#
_entry.id   10bf9a526317a7fbe4696d2199bfed08
#
_cell.length_a   1.000
_cell.length_b   1.000
_cell.length_c   1.000
_cell.angle_alpha   90.00
_cell.angle_beta   90.00
_cell.angle_gamma   90.00
#
_symmetry.space_group_name_H-M   'P 1'
#
loop_
_entity.id
_entity.type
_entity.pdbx_description
1 polymer ?
#
loop_
_entity_poly.entity_id
_entity_poly.type
_entity_poly.pdbx_seq_one_letter_code
_entity_poly.pdbx_strand_id
1 'polypeptide(L)'
;STNPAIALGVSETTLLELTSAYATFLNDGIKVLPYGLEKLSLETGGSFSNKSLSSDTNRILRSETAHNIVYMLEKAVSNGTGKKAKFSNWEIAGKTGTTQDARDAWFIGFTSEYIAGVWMGYDNNEPLIGVTGGGLPAEIWSLIMNKIHADIKAQPLPKNKRKLALFPNIIDSEYQPQIRQQGAGFIDKLLLTIFGEE
;
A
#
# COMPACT_ATOMS: atom_id res chain seq x y z
N SER A 1 21.08 12.42 -0.18
CA SER A 1 21.92 11.41 -0.86
C SER A 1 21.01 10.33 -1.43
N THR A 2 21.08 10.12 -2.75
CA THR A 2 20.33 9.08 -3.46
C THR A 2 21.02 7.72 -3.24
N ASN A 3 20.77 7.09 -2.10
CA ASN A 3 21.22 5.71 -1.88
C ASN A 3 20.22 4.77 -2.59
N PRO A 4 20.67 3.89 -3.51
CA PRO A 4 19.79 2.90 -4.16
C PRO A 4 19.00 2.01 -3.17
N ALA A 5 19.52 1.83 -1.95
CA ALA A 5 18.83 1.10 -0.88
C ALA A 5 17.48 1.72 -0.45
N ILE A 6 17.20 2.98 -0.84
CA ILE A 6 15.90 3.62 -0.63
C ILE A 6 14.76 2.81 -1.28
N ALA A 7 15.06 2.15 -2.41
CA ALA A 7 14.10 1.26 -3.07
C ALA A 7 13.75 0.01 -2.24
N LEU A 8 14.56 -0.32 -1.24
CA LEU A 8 14.32 -1.41 -0.30
C LEU A 8 13.67 -0.94 1.01
N GLY A 9 13.30 0.34 1.10
CA GLY A 9 12.60 0.87 2.26
C GLY A 9 13.48 1.19 3.47
N VAL A 10 14.75 1.53 3.26
CA VAL A 10 15.68 1.87 4.37
C VAL A 10 15.56 3.32 4.86
N SER A 11 14.66 4.11 4.29
CA SER A 11 14.40 5.48 4.75
C SER A 11 13.35 5.51 5.84
N GLU A 12 13.60 6.32 6.85
CA GLU A 12 12.62 6.61 7.88
C GLU A 12 11.44 7.40 7.29
N THR A 13 10.23 7.12 7.78
CA THR A 13 8.99 7.81 7.40
C THR A 13 7.97 7.66 8.52
N THR A 14 7.00 8.55 8.56
CA THR A 14 5.86 8.43 9.47
C THR A 14 4.72 7.64 8.83
N LEU A 15 3.84 7.07 9.67
CA LEU A 15 2.65 6.36 9.20
C LEU A 15 1.76 7.27 8.33
N LEU A 16 1.63 8.55 8.70
CA LEU A 16 0.84 9.52 7.95
C LEU A 16 1.43 9.82 6.58
N GLU A 17 2.74 10.07 6.50
CA GLU A 17 3.43 10.34 5.23
C GLU A 17 3.33 9.16 4.27
N LEU A 18 3.59 7.95 4.77
CA LEU A 18 3.52 6.75 3.95
C LEU A 18 2.09 6.48 3.47
N THR A 19 1.10 6.59 4.35
CA THR A 19 -0.32 6.44 3.98
C THR A 19 -0.73 7.47 2.92
N SER A 20 -0.30 8.73 3.06
CA SER A 20 -0.55 9.80 2.10
C SER A 20 0.12 9.55 0.74
N ALA A 21 1.33 8.99 0.75
CA ALA A 21 2.03 8.60 -0.49
C ALA A 21 1.25 7.51 -1.25
N TYR A 22 0.70 6.51 -0.55
CA TYR A 22 -0.14 5.49 -1.16
C TYR A 22 -1.48 6.05 -1.65
N ALA A 23 -2.05 7.06 -0.97
CA ALA A 23 -3.25 7.75 -1.44
C ALA A 23 -3.06 8.37 -2.83
N THR A 24 -1.84 8.77 -3.19
CA THR A 24 -1.50 9.28 -4.52
C THR A 24 -1.74 8.24 -5.62
N PHE A 25 -1.49 6.95 -5.36
CA PHE A 25 -1.77 5.89 -6.34
C PHE A 25 -3.27 5.71 -6.55
N LEU A 26 -4.05 5.72 -5.46
CA LEU A 26 -5.51 5.65 -5.51
C LEU A 26 -6.10 6.88 -6.21
N ASN A 27 -5.50 8.05 -6.01
CA ASN A 27 -5.91 9.33 -6.61
C ASN A 27 -5.30 9.58 -8.00
N ASP A 28 -5.17 8.53 -8.81
CA ASP A 28 -4.76 8.63 -10.22
C ASP A 28 -3.40 9.32 -10.44
N GLY A 29 -2.49 9.23 -9.47
CA GLY A 29 -1.15 9.85 -9.53
C GLY A 29 -1.11 11.35 -9.18
N ILE A 30 -2.20 11.91 -8.71
CA ILE A 30 -2.29 13.26 -8.18
C ILE A 30 -1.96 13.22 -6.70
N LYS A 31 -1.01 14.06 -6.26
CA LYS A 31 -0.56 14.13 -4.87
C LYS A 31 -1.73 14.41 -3.92
N VAL A 32 -1.75 13.68 -2.81
CA VAL A 32 -2.71 13.90 -1.73
C VAL A 32 -1.97 14.50 -0.53
N LEU A 33 -2.47 15.62 -0.02
CA LEU A 33 -2.00 16.21 1.23
C LEU A 33 -3.01 15.91 2.34
N PRO A 34 -2.59 15.27 3.43
CA PRO A 34 -3.49 15.01 4.54
C PRO A 34 -3.88 16.30 5.25
N TYR A 35 -5.10 16.37 5.74
CA TYR A 35 -5.60 17.50 6.52
C TYR A 35 -6.49 16.99 7.66
N GLY A 36 -6.50 17.73 8.77
CA GLY A 36 -7.32 17.40 9.93
C GLY A 36 -8.61 18.23 10.02
N LEU A 37 -8.66 19.39 9.35
CA LEU A 37 -9.79 20.29 9.41
C LEU A 37 -10.18 20.77 8.00
N GLU A 38 -11.37 20.39 7.57
CA GLU A 38 -11.95 20.83 6.30
C GLU A 38 -12.68 22.16 6.46
N LYS A 39 -13.57 22.23 7.44
CA LYS A 39 -14.39 23.40 7.71
C LYS A 39 -14.63 23.57 9.21
N LEU A 40 -14.55 24.80 9.67
CA LEU A 40 -14.97 25.21 11.00
C LEU A 40 -15.97 26.35 10.88
N SER A 41 -17.14 26.22 11.51
CA SER A 41 -18.14 27.29 11.63
C SER A 41 -18.29 27.64 13.10
N LEU A 42 -18.20 28.94 13.42
CA LEU A 42 -18.39 29.45 14.76
C LEU A 42 -19.84 29.92 14.93
N GLU A 43 -20.43 29.68 16.08
CA GLU A 43 -21.81 30.17 16.40
C GLU A 43 -21.91 31.70 16.32
N THR A 44 -20.80 32.40 16.52
CA THR A 44 -20.70 33.86 16.40
C THR A 44 -20.65 34.40 14.97
N GLY A 45 -20.79 33.52 13.95
CA GLY A 45 -20.86 33.89 12.54
C GLY A 45 -19.55 33.87 11.77
N GLY A 46 -18.43 33.44 12.37
CA GLY A 46 -17.16 33.19 11.67
C GLY A 46 -17.13 31.81 11.02
N SER A 47 -16.48 31.67 9.86
CA SER A 47 -16.21 30.36 9.28
C SER A 47 -14.77 30.30 8.70
N PHE A 48 -14.13 29.16 8.90
CA PHE A 48 -12.87 28.80 8.26
C PHE A 48 -13.15 27.64 7.29
N SER A 49 -12.60 27.70 6.09
CA SER A 49 -12.61 26.59 5.15
C SER A 49 -11.21 26.40 4.59
N ASN A 50 -10.75 25.15 4.57
CA ASN A 50 -9.46 24.80 4.00
C ASN A 50 -9.52 24.85 2.47
N LYS A 51 -9.19 26.00 1.90
CA LYS A 51 -9.24 26.24 0.44
C LYS A 51 -8.14 25.48 -0.33
N SER A 52 -7.10 24.99 0.35
CA SER A 52 -6.02 24.23 -0.32
C SER A 52 -6.50 22.86 -0.81
N LEU A 53 -7.63 22.36 -0.32
CA LEU A 53 -8.22 21.10 -0.75
C LEU A 53 -8.73 21.13 -2.21
N SER A 54 -9.06 22.29 -2.73
CA SER A 54 -9.66 22.45 -4.07
C SER A 54 -8.65 22.78 -5.17
N SER A 55 -7.40 23.07 -4.83
CA SER A 55 -6.44 23.66 -5.76
C SER A 55 -5.20 22.81 -6.04
N ASP A 56 -4.91 21.79 -5.27
CA ASP A 56 -3.70 20.98 -5.49
C ASP A 56 -3.99 19.85 -6.49
N THR A 57 -3.85 20.22 -7.79
CA THR A 57 -3.92 19.27 -8.91
C THR A 57 -2.52 18.78 -9.32
N ASN A 58 -1.56 18.79 -8.39
CA ASN A 58 -0.18 18.44 -8.70
C ASN A 58 -0.04 16.95 -9.01
N ARG A 59 -0.08 16.64 -10.30
CA ARG A 59 0.18 15.28 -10.79
C ARG A 59 1.66 14.99 -10.70
N ILE A 60 2.02 14.02 -9.86
CA ILE A 60 3.41 13.57 -9.67
C ILE A 60 3.69 12.23 -10.37
N LEU A 61 2.65 11.48 -10.73
CA LEU A 61 2.75 10.25 -11.52
C LEU A 61 1.76 10.29 -12.68
N ARG A 62 2.12 9.66 -13.79
CA ARG A 62 1.16 9.42 -14.88
C ARG A 62 0.09 8.45 -14.40
N SER A 63 -1.18 8.65 -14.81
CA SER A 63 -2.31 7.77 -14.50
C SER A 63 -2.00 6.30 -14.77
N GLU A 64 -1.40 6.02 -15.93
CA GLU A 64 -1.03 4.65 -16.29
C GLU A 64 -0.04 4.04 -15.29
N THR A 65 0.95 4.80 -14.83
CA THR A 65 1.92 4.35 -13.82
C THR A 65 1.23 4.08 -12.48
N ALA A 66 0.36 5.00 -12.04
CA ALA A 66 -0.41 4.82 -10.81
C ALA A 66 -1.29 3.55 -10.87
N HIS A 67 -2.02 3.35 -11.98
CA HIS A 67 -2.86 2.17 -12.19
C HIS A 67 -2.07 0.86 -12.25
N ASN A 68 -0.86 0.88 -12.82
CA ASN A 68 0.02 -0.29 -12.82
C ASN A 68 0.51 -0.63 -11.40
N ILE A 69 0.83 0.39 -10.59
CA ILE A 69 1.19 0.21 -9.18
C ILE A 69 -0.01 -0.35 -8.40
N VAL A 70 -1.22 0.19 -8.59
CA VAL A 70 -2.44 -0.33 -7.96
C VAL A 70 -2.65 -1.80 -8.31
N TYR A 71 -2.45 -2.18 -9.57
CA TYR A 71 -2.55 -3.57 -9.99
C TYR A 71 -1.55 -4.48 -9.26
N MET A 72 -0.27 -4.06 -9.16
CA MET A 72 0.74 -4.84 -8.43
C MET A 72 0.42 -4.96 -6.93
N LEU A 73 -0.05 -3.88 -6.31
CA LEU A 73 -0.46 -3.86 -4.90
C LEU A 73 -1.70 -4.74 -4.65
N GLU A 74 -2.63 -4.81 -5.62
CA GLU A 74 -3.77 -5.74 -5.57
C GLU A 74 -3.27 -7.20 -5.59
N LYS A 75 -2.27 -7.52 -6.43
CA LYS A 75 -1.67 -8.86 -6.46
C LYS A 75 -0.93 -9.20 -5.17
N ALA A 76 -0.29 -8.24 -4.52
CA ALA A 76 0.34 -8.45 -3.21
C ALA A 76 -0.68 -8.82 -2.11
N VAL A 77 -1.94 -8.39 -2.24
CA VAL A 77 -3.03 -8.79 -1.33
C VAL A 77 -3.72 -10.06 -1.82
N SER A 78 -4.01 -10.18 -3.11
CA SER A 78 -4.76 -11.33 -3.63
C SER A 78 -3.96 -12.64 -3.56
N ASN A 79 -2.66 -12.60 -3.84
CA ASN A 79 -1.80 -13.76 -3.98
C ASN A 79 -0.54 -13.73 -3.10
N GLY A 80 -0.12 -12.55 -2.65
CA GLY A 80 1.13 -12.33 -1.92
C GLY A 80 1.00 -12.30 -0.40
N THR A 81 1.91 -11.55 0.24
CA THR A 81 2.06 -11.44 1.71
C THR A 81 0.91 -10.70 2.40
N GLY A 82 0.06 -9.98 1.67
CA GLY A 82 -1.06 -9.20 2.21
C GLY A 82 -2.38 -9.95 2.32
N LYS A 83 -2.41 -11.27 2.15
CA LYS A 83 -3.66 -12.07 2.08
C LYS A 83 -4.60 -11.87 3.27
N LYS A 84 -4.08 -11.63 4.47
CA LYS A 84 -4.86 -11.42 5.69
C LYS A 84 -5.61 -10.08 5.73
N ALA A 85 -5.31 -9.16 4.81
CA ALA A 85 -6.06 -7.93 4.65
C ALA A 85 -7.39 -8.12 3.91
N LYS A 86 -7.67 -9.29 3.34
CA LYS A 86 -8.91 -9.53 2.60
C LYS A 86 -10.12 -9.51 3.51
N PHE A 87 -11.17 -8.83 3.06
CA PHE A 87 -12.49 -8.87 3.69
C PHE A 87 -13.57 -8.76 2.60
N SER A 88 -14.73 -9.40 2.86
CA SER A 88 -15.90 -9.34 1.98
C SER A 88 -15.54 -9.46 0.47
N ASN A 89 -16.29 -8.78 -0.39
CA ASN A 89 -16.12 -8.81 -1.85
C ASN A 89 -15.35 -7.57 -2.38
N TRP A 90 -14.57 -6.91 -1.54
CA TRP A 90 -13.81 -5.73 -1.95
C TRP A 90 -12.53 -6.10 -2.70
N GLU A 91 -12.22 -5.36 -3.76
CA GLU A 91 -10.88 -5.33 -4.31
C GLU A 91 -9.99 -4.51 -3.37
N ILE A 92 -8.87 -5.09 -2.97
CA ILE A 92 -7.97 -4.51 -2.00
C ILE A 92 -6.56 -4.47 -2.59
N ALA A 93 -5.94 -3.30 -2.54
CA ALA A 93 -4.53 -3.13 -2.84
C ALA A 93 -3.78 -2.74 -1.58
N GLY A 94 -2.57 -3.25 -1.39
CA GLY A 94 -1.80 -2.94 -0.19
C GLY A 94 -0.43 -3.58 -0.19
N LYS A 95 0.37 -3.18 0.79
CA LYS A 95 1.75 -3.66 0.96
C LYS A 95 2.06 -3.87 2.43
N THR A 96 2.70 -4.98 2.70
CA THR A 96 3.30 -5.29 4.00
C THR A 96 4.70 -4.68 4.09
N GLY A 97 5.10 -4.28 5.28
CA GLY A 97 6.47 -3.90 5.61
C GLY A 97 6.88 -4.59 6.90
N THR A 98 8.10 -5.09 6.98
CA THR A 98 8.71 -5.60 8.21
C THR A 98 10.18 -5.22 8.17
N THR A 99 10.64 -4.49 9.19
CA THR A 99 12.06 -4.15 9.30
C THR A 99 12.87 -5.36 9.74
N GLN A 100 14.20 -5.27 9.56
CA GLN A 100 15.10 -6.28 10.10
C GLN A 100 14.88 -6.46 11.60
N ASP A 101 15.02 -7.69 12.09
CA ASP A 101 14.73 -8.07 13.47
C ASP A 101 13.27 -7.83 13.90
N ALA A 102 12.34 -7.60 12.94
CA ALA A 102 10.92 -7.35 13.20
C ALA A 102 10.67 -6.22 14.22
N ARG A 103 11.43 -5.12 14.17
CA ARG A 103 11.25 -3.96 15.07
C ARG A 103 10.02 -3.15 14.71
N ASP A 104 9.70 -3.11 13.42
CA ASP A 104 8.49 -2.50 12.88
C ASP A 104 7.74 -3.47 11.98
N ALA A 105 6.44 -3.50 12.11
CA ALA A 105 5.55 -4.24 11.23
C ALA A 105 4.48 -3.29 10.69
N TRP A 106 4.37 -3.22 9.36
CA TRP A 106 3.52 -2.25 8.66
C TRP A 106 2.55 -2.96 7.73
N PHE A 107 1.35 -2.42 7.63
CA PHE A 107 0.47 -2.69 6.51
C PHE A 107 -0.20 -1.38 6.07
N ILE A 108 0.01 -1.00 4.81
CA ILE A 108 -0.71 0.12 4.17
C ILE A 108 -1.56 -0.49 3.08
N GLY A 109 -2.86 -0.20 3.09
CA GLY A 109 -3.78 -0.73 2.10
C GLY A 109 -4.96 0.20 1.85
N PHE A 110 -5.63 -0.05 0.74
CA PHE A 110 -6.79 0.74 0.31
C PHE A 110 -7.78 -0.09 -0.50
N THR A 111 -9.01 0.37 -0.49
CA THR A 111 -10.08 0.03 -1.44
C THR A 111 -10.24 1.18 -2.42
N SER A 112 -11.32 1.20 -3.21
CA SER A 112 -11.69 2.38 -4.01
C SER A 112 -12.11 3.59 -3.18
N GLU A 113 -12.51 3.38 -1.92
CA GLU A 113 -13.16 4.40 -1.08
C GLU A 113 -12.24 4.96 0.01
N TYR A 114 -11.48 4.10 0.66
CA TYR A 114 -10.66 4.47 1.82
C TYR A 114 -9.26 3.89 1.74
N ILE A 115 -8.33 4.63 2.33
CA ILE A 115 -6.97 4.19 2.61
C ILE A 115 -6.73 4.21 4.11
N ALA A 116 -6.03 3.20 4.60
CA ALA A 116 -5.58 3.15 5.98
C ALA A 116 -4.18 2.54 6.08
N GLY A 117 -3.46 2.95 7.12
CA GLY A 117 -2.18 2.37 7.49
C GLY A 117 -2.25 1.84 8.92
N VAL A 118 -1.60 0.71 9.16
CA VAL A 118 -1.38 0.12 10.48
C VAL A 118 0.12 -0.06 10.67
N TRP A 119 0.63 0.47 11.77
CA TRP A 119 1.99 0.28 12.24
C TRP A 119 1.98 -0.35 13.62
N MET A 120 2.92 -1.23 13.85
CA MET A 120 3.21 -1.83 15.14
C MET A 120 4.70 -1.76 15.40
N GLY A 121 5.06 -1.36 16.58
CA GLY A 121 6.44 -1.24 17.05
C GLY A 121 6.47 -0.86 18.53
N TYR A 122 7.63 -0.92 19.13
CA TYR A 122 7.88 -0.43 20.50
C TYR A 122 8.67 0.88 20.46
N ASP A 123 8.33 1.83 21.32
CA ASP A 123 9.02 3.13 21.42
C ASP A 123 10.51 2.98 21.79
N ASN A 124 10.89 1.90 22.48
CA ASN A 124 12.27 1.56 22.81
C ASN A 124 12.98 0.75 21.71
N ASN A 125 12.35 0.60 20.54
CA ASN A 125 12.88 -0.11 19.39
C ASN A 125 13.23 -1.60 19.65
N GLU A 126 12.54 -2.24 20.61
CA GLU A 126 12.66 -3.68 20.83
C GLU A 126 11.99 -4.50 19.70
N PRO A 127 12.50 -5.70 19.40
CA PRO A 127 11.91 -6.58 18.41
C PRO A 127 10.48 -7.03 18.78
N LEU A 128 9.58 -7.05 17.79
CA LEU A 128 8.26 -7.64 17.90
C LEU A 128 8.37 -9.17 17.76
N ILE A 129 7.96 -9.91 18.79
CA ILE A 129 8.05 -11.37 18.76
C ILE A 129 6.91 -11.97 17.90
N GLY A 130 7.28 -12.61 16.78
CA GLY A 130 6.34 -13.31 15.92
C GLY A 130 5.37 -12.41 15.13
N VAL A 131 5.63 -11.11 15.04
CA VAL A 131 4.81 -10.16 14.30
C VAL A 131 5.48 -9.79 12.98
N THR A 132 4.73 -9.89 11.89
CA THR A 132 5.12 -9.43 10.55
C THR A 132 4.03 -8.55 9.97
N GLY A 133 4.37 -7.71 9.00
CA GLY A 133 3.39 -6.82 8.35
C GLY A 133 2.22 -7.57 7.69
N GLY A 134 2.45 -8.79 7.20
CA GLY A 134 1.40 -9.65 6.64
C GLY A 134 0.59 -10.42 7.69
N GLY A 135 1.00 -10.37 8.96
CA GLY A 135 0.30 -10.95 10.10
C GLY A 135 -0.70 -9.98 10.73
N LEU A 136 -0.46 -9.66 11.99
CA LEU A 136 -1.36 -8.85 12.82
C LEU A 136 -1.68 -7.46 12.25
N PRO A 137 -0.75 -6.66 11.68
CA PRO A 137 -1.10 -5.39 11.06
C PRO A 137 -2.13 -5.53 9.93
N ALA A 138 -1.98 -6.53 9.06
CA ALA A 138 -2.92 -6.78 7.97
C ALA A 138 -4.30 -7.25 8.48
N GLU A 139 -4.33 -8.06 9.54
CA GLU A 139 -5.57 -8.48 10.20
C GLU A 139 -6.32 -7.32 10.85
N ILE A 140 -5.62 -6.48 11.62
CA ILE A 140 -6.21 -5.27 12.23
C ILE A 140 -6.76 -4.34 11.15
N TRP A 141 -5.99 -4.12 10.08
CA TRP A 141 -6.42 -3.33 8.93
C TRP A 141 -7.72 -3.89 8.33
N SER A 142 -7.78 -5.21 8.11
CA SER A 142 -8.96 -5.90 7.56
C SER A 142 -10.20 -5.71 8.45
N LEU A 143 -10.05 -5.85 9.76
CA LEU A 143 -11.15 -5.67 10.72
C LEU A 143 -11.70 -4.25 10.71
N ILE A 144 -10.82 -3.23 10.71
CA ILE A 144 -11.19 -1.82 10.65
C ILE A 144 -11.91 -1.54 9.33
N MET A 145 -11.31 -1.93 8.21
CA MET A 145 -11.86 -1.65 6.88
C MET A 145 -13.19 -2.37 6.64
N ASN A 146 -13.34 -3.61 7.09
CA ASN A 146 -14.60 -4.33 7.00
C ASN A 146 -15.72 -3.60 7.75
N LYS A 147 -15.42 -3.02 8.92
CA LYS A 147 -16.41 -2.28 9.72
C LYS A 147 -16.81 -0.97 9.06
N ILE A 148 -15.88 -0.18 8.55
CA ILE A 148 -16.19 1.12 7.91
C ILE A 148 -16.84 0.97 6.53
N HIS A 149 -16.74 -0.22 5.90
CA HIS A 149 -17.36 -0.52 4.60
C HIS A 149 -18.71 -1.23 4.71
N ALA A 150 -19.24 -1.45 5.92
CA ALA A 150 -20.45 -2.27 6.13
C ALA A 150 -21.66 -1.83 5.29
N ASP A 151 -21.84 -0.51 5.14
CA ASP A 151 -22.97 0.08 4.42
C ASP A 151 -22.58 0.65 3.05
N ILE A 152 -21.38 0.32 2.56
CA ILE A 152 -20.87 0.84 1.29
C ILE A 152 -20.86 -0.27 0.25
N LYS A 153 -21.37 0.01 -0.94
CA LYS A 153 -21.33 -0.92 -2.07
C LYS A 153 -19.93 -1.00 -2.64
N ALA A 154 -19.39 -2.22 -2.73
CA ALA A 154 -18.06 -2.44 -3.29
C ALA A 154 -17.92 -1.90 -4.72
N GLN A 155 -16.85 -1.14 -4.94
CA GLN A 155 -16.45 -0.58 -6.21
C GLN A 155 -15.08 -1.14 -6.61
N PRO A 156 -14.78 -1.27 -7.91
CA PRO A 156 -13.49 -1.73 -8.38
C PRO A 156 -12.39 -0.69 -8.13
N LEU A 157 -11.17 -1.15 -7.93
CA LEU A 157 -9.99 -0.29 -7.87
C LEU A 157 -9.68 0.37 -9.23
N PRO A 158 -9.14 1.61 -9.24
CA PRO A 158 -8.65 2.28 -10.43
C PRO A 158 -7.35 1.61 -10.92
N LYS A 159 -7.45 0.55 -11.69
CA LYS A 159 -6.30 -0.23 -12.19
C LYS A 159 -6.43 -0.51 -13.68
N ASN A 160 -5.29 -0.64 -14.36
CA ASN A 160 -5.29 -1.09 -15.74
C ASN A 160 -5.79 -2.53 -15.83
N LYS A 161 -6.86 -2.74 -16.58
CA LYS A 161 -7.39 -4.09 -16.88
C LYS A 161 -6.56 -4.83 -17.93
N ARG A 162 -5.65 -4.13 -18.62
CA ARG A 162 -4.71 -4.78 -19.56
C ARG A 162 -3.68 -5.55 -18.75
N LYS A 163 -3.49 -6.83 -19.02
CA LYS A 163 -2.33 -7.60 -18.55
C LYS A 163 -1.10 -6.73 -18.75
N LEU A 164 -0.27 -6.58 -17.73
CA LEU A 164 0.98 -5.81 -17.83
C LEU A 164 1.79 -6.41 -18.98
N ALA A 165 1.73 -5.77 -20.15
CA ALA A 165 2.40 -6.27 -21.36
C ALA A 165 3.92 -6.32 -21.23
N LEU A 166 4.48 -5.68 -20.17
CA LEU A 166 5.90 -5.71 -19.84
C LEU A 166 6.38 -7.06 -19.28
N PHE A 167 5.43 -7.91 -18.80
CA PHE A 167 5.78 -9.22 -18.24
C PHE A 167 4.71 -10.26 -18.62
N PRO A 168 4.56 -10.59 -19.92
CA PRO A 168 3.46 -11.44 -20.39
C PRO A 168 3.47 -12.85 -19.77
N ASN A 169 4.58 -13.29 -19.16
CA ASN A 169 4.79 -14.66 -18.70
C ASN A 169 4.99 -14.83 -17.20
N ILE A 170 4.97 -13.74 -16.39
CA ILE A 170 5.23 -13.84 -14.94
C ILE A 170 3.95 -14.11 -14.14
N ILE A 171 2.76 -13.94 -14.74
CA ILE A 171 1.47 -14.00 -14.01
C ILE A 171 0.65 -15.23 -14.39
N ASP A 172 1.01 -15.99 -15.40
CA ASP A 172 0.36 -17.27 -15.67
C ASP A 172 0.96 -18.34 -14.74
N SER A 173 0.09 -19.10 -14.11
CA SER A 173 0.31 -20.12 -13.07
C SER A 173 1.25 -21.29 -13.44
N GLU A 174 1.99 -21.19 -14.52
CA GLU A 174 2.97 -22.18 -14.98
C GLU A 174 4.42 -21.67 -14.98
N TYR A 175 4.70 -20.42 -14.52
CA TYR A 175 6.07 -19.98 -14.40
C TYR A 175 6.72 -20.65 -13.20
N GLN A 176 7.35 -21.78 -13.44
CA GLN A 176 8.39 -22.35 -12.57
C GLN A 176 9.70 -21.65 -12.93
N PRO A 177 10.25 -20.79 -12.06
CA PRO A 177 11.58 -20.22 -12.31
C PRO A 177 12.59 -21.38 -12.38
N GLN A 178 13.10 -21.64 -13.58
CA GLN A 178 14.27 -22.49 -13.72
C GLN A 178 15.44 -21.74 -13.09
N ILE A 179 15.68 -21.98 -11.82
CA ILE A 179 16.85 -21.47 -11.10
C ILE A 179 18.08 -22.08 -11.80
N ARG A 180 18.68 -21.33 -12.73
CA ARG A 180 20.03 -21.62 -13.18
C ARG A 180 20.93 -21.47 -11.97
N GLN A 181 21.58 -22.54 -11.54
CA GLN A 181 22.46 -22.60 -10.38
C GLN A 181 23.75 -21.75 -10.52
N GLN A 182 23.80 -20.81 -11.45
CA GLN A 182 24.90 -19.87 -11.60
C GLN A 182 24.35 -18.45 -11.70
N GLY A 183 24.40 -17.73 -10.58
CA GLY A 183 24.21 -16.28 -10.53
C GLY A 183 22.75 -15.83 -10.63
N ALA A 184 21.92 -16.21 -9.67
CA ALA A 184 20.61 -15.57 -9.51
C ALA A 184 20.81 -14.05 -9.37
N GLY A 185 20.37 -13.31 -10.37
CA GLY A 185 20.47 -11.85 -10.39
C GLY A 185 19.65 -11.22 -9.27
N PHE A 186 19.94 -9.98 -8.93
CA PHE A 186 19.24 -9.20 -7.93
C PHE A 186 17.70 -9.21 -8.13
N ILE A 187 17.23 -9.21 -9.38
CA ILE A 187 15.82 -9.24 -9.76
C ILE A 187 15.16 -10.56 -9.35
N ASP A 188 15.84 -11.70 -9.53
CA ASP A 188 15.29 -13.01 -9.17
C ASP A 188 15.15 -13.14 -7.65
N LYS A 189 16.11 -12.63 -6.88
CA LYS A 189 16.01 -12.54 -5.42
C LYS A 189 14.90 -11.62 -4.97
N LEU A 190 14.71 -10.49 -5.65
CA LEU A 190 13.64 -9.54 -5.34
C LEU A 190 12.26 -10.16 -5.62
N LEU A 191 12.10 -10.87 -6.73
CA LEU A 191 10.85 -11.56 -7.08
C LEU A 191 10.53 -12.69 -6.10
N LEU A 192 11.52 -13.50 -5.68
CA LEU A 192 11.34 -14.52 -4.64
C LEU A 192 10.95 -13.90 -3.28
N THR A 193 11.50 -12.75 -2.94
CA THR A 193 11.15 -12.04 -1.70
C THR A 193 9.75 -11.42 -1.75
N ILE A 194 9.29 -10.96 -2.92
CA ILE A 194 7.97 -10.32 -3.10
C ILE A 194 6.85 -11.34 -3.28
N PHE A 195 7.12 -12.45 -3.98
CA PHE A 195 6.10 -13.43 -4.34
C PHE A 195 6.19 -14.76 -3.60
N GLY A 196 7.19 -14.94 -2.73
CA GLY A 196 7.38 -15.97 -1.71
C GLY A 196 6.99 -17.40 -2.11
N GLU A 197 7.92 -18.32 -1.98
CA GLU A 197 7.55 -19.74 -1.90
C GLU A 197 6.79 -20.03 -0.58
N GLU A 198 5.79 -20.94 -0.66
CA GLU A 198 5.17 -21.60 0.48
C GLU A 198 6.19 -22.44 1.27
#